data_9716e7f17e8d72a784fbf7a237e5fd5c
#
_entry.id   9716e7f17e8d72a784fbf7a237e5fd5c
#
_cell.length_a   1.000
_cell.length_b   1.000
_cell.length_c   1.000
_cell.angle_alpha   90.00
_cell.angle_beta   90.00
_cell.angle_gamma   90.00
#
_symmetry.space_group_name_H-M   'P 1'
#
loop_
_entity.id
_entity.type
_entity.pdbx_description
1 polymer ?
#
loop_
_entity_poly.entity_id
_entity_poly.type
_entity_poly.pdbx_seq_one_letter_code
_entity_poly.pdbx_strand_id
1 'polypeptide(L)'
;VLEPFIMRNPIDATATHESELEVKKDEAHIEEVVLANLTEEDVFRISREALDLRSWTGFRLFLIIFVQGCNQAGYGIDWAVISGINALPAWHTYFGFGTSGGTYGLLNALMNIGIVCGAPFLSLADIIGRRGINFLGNFIVIVGAVLQGCAVNLSMFMAARFLLGFGTALLSSSQYVGEVAPTHLRGLIVGIFGACFQIGSLAMNGAMIGLTKIEGNWSWRLPLLLEAVFPAIVCATIYLLTPESPRYYIMRGRRDAAKQMVARYHTTSGDINEPIVEIVVSQIEASLEHDRTGFNQFWDYRVFFTKMARFRLLVLFLYSIFQQWNGGGIITYYVSHP
;
A
#
# COMPACT_ATOMS: atom_id res chain seq x y z
N VAL A 1 58.79 12.22 47.61
CA VAL A 1 57.92 11.04 47.56
C VAL A 1 57.47 10.92 46.11
N LEU A 2 58.14 10.01 45.37
CA LEU A 2 57.84 9.70 43.93
C LEU A 2 56.88 8.53 43.94
N GLU A 3 55.65 8.72 43.41
CA GLU A 3 54.76 7.62 43.05
C GLU A 3 55.27 6.91 41.78
N PRO A 4 55.25 5.57 41.73
CA PRO A 4 55.68 4.82 40.58
C PRO A 4 54.59 4.85 39.47
N PHE A 5 54.93 5.33 38.32
CA PHE A 5 54.20 5.26 37.08
C PHE A 5 54.12 3.77 36.62
N ILE A 6 52.99 3.11 36.89
CA ILE A 6 52.75 1.72 36.43
C ILE A 6 52.43 1.81 34.93
N MET A 7 53.42 1.52 34.09
CA MET A 7 53.21 1.24 32.68
C MET A 7 52.34 -0.01 32.53
N ARG A 8 51.07 0.16 32.14
CA ARG A 8 50.23 -0.96 31.68
C ARG A 8 50.85 -1.58 30.44
N ASN A 9 51.14 -2.85 30.52
CA ASN A 9 51.70 -3.62 29.39
C ASN A 9 50.72 -3.63 28.20
N PRO A 10 51.15 -3.27 26.99
CA PRO A 10 50.27 -3.29 25.81
C PRO A 10 49.73 -4.68 25.44
N ILE A 11 50.34 -5.76 25.97
CA ILE A 11 49.93 -7.15 25.77
C ILE A 11 48.61 -7.47 26.53
N ASP A 12 48.36 -6.86 27.68
CA ASP A 12 47.10 -7.06 28.42
C ASP A 12 45.89 -6.38 27.77
N ALA A 13 46.12 -5.30 27.03
CA ALA A 13 45.04 -4.56 26.33
C ALA A 13 44.55 -5.28 25.07
N THR A 14 45.42 -6.03 24.40
CA THR A 14 45.04 -6.82 23.24
C THR A 14 44.32 -8.11 23.62
N ALA A 15 44.73 -8.79 24.69
CA ALA A 15 44.08 -9.99 25.20
C ALA A 15 42.65 -9.70 25.72
N THR A 16 42.46 -8.56 26.40
CA THR A 16 41.12 -8.12 26.86
C THR A 16 40.23 -7.75 25.69
N HIS A 17 40.76 -7.14 24.63
CA HIS A 17 39.99 -6.77 23.44
C HIS A 17 39.58 -7.98 22.58
N GLU A 18 40.45 -9.00 22.47
CA GLU A 18 40.13 -10.26 21.80
C GLU A 18 39.06 -11.05 22.58
N SER A 19 39.15 -11.13 23.89
CA SER A 19 38.12 -11.79 24.71
C SER A 19 36.77 -11.09 24.68
N GLU A 20 36.74 -9.74 24.65
CA GLU A 20 35.50 -8.97 24.48
C GLU A 20 34.88 -9.16 23.06
N LEU A 21 35.70 -9.35 22.03
CA LEU A 21 35.25 -9.63 20.66
C LEU A 21 34.69 -11.06 20.52
N GLU A 22 35.29 -12.04 21.21
CA GLU A 22 34.77 -13.41 21.25
C GLU A 22 33.45 -13.49 22.01
N VAL A 23 33.32 -12.85 23.17
CA VAL A 23 32.08 -12.79 23.95
C VAL A 23 30.96 -12.12 23.10
N LYS A 24 31.24 -11.03 22.40
CA LYS A 24 30.28 -10.37 21.52
C LYS A 24 29.87 -11.23 20.32
N LYS A 25 30.79 -12.06 19.79
CA LYS A 25 30.45 -13.00 18.70
C LYS A 25 29.58 -14.15 19.21
N ASP A 26 29.86 -14.66 20.41
CA ASP A 26 29.05 -15.71 21.02
C ASP A 26 27.66 -15.19 21.42
N GLU A 27 27.56 -13.98 21.94
CA GLU A 27 26.27 -13.31 22.23
C GLU A 27 25.46 -13.10 20.93
N ALA A 28 26.09 -12.60 19.87
CA ALA A 28 25.43 -12.41 18.58
C ALA A 28 24.97 -13.75 17.96
N HIS A 29 25.77 -14.81 18.12
CA HIS A 29 25.39 -16.14 17.62
C HIS A 29 24.25 -16.76 18.44
N ILE A 30 24.24 -16.59 19.75
CA ILE A 30 23.13 -17.01 20.62
C ILE A 30 21.86 -16.25 20.28
N GLU A 31 21.97 -14.94 20.06
CA GLU A 31 20.84 -14.09 19.67
C GLU A 31 20.26 -14.54 18.32
N GLU A 32 21.11 -14.83 17.35
CA GLU A 32 20.70 -15.34 16.03
C GLU A 32 20.00 -16.71 16.13
N VAL A 33 20.50 -17.63 16.96
CA VAL A 33 19.88 -18.94 17.21
C VAL A 33 18.55 -18.82 17.93
N VAL A 34 18.44 -17.90 18.89
CA VAL A 34 17.17 -17.62 19.59
C VAL A 34 16.15 -17.02 18.63
N LEU A 35 16.57 -16.06 17.80
CA LEU A 35 15.71 -15.45 16.79
C LEU A 35 15.20 -16.47 15.75
N ALA A 36 16.03 -17.42 15.35
CA ALA A 36 15.68 -18.48 14.41
C ALA A 36 14.68 -19.51 14.96
N ASN A 37 14.59 -19.65 16.29
CA ASN A 37 13.70 -20.60 16.97
C ASN A 37 12.40 -19.98 17.51
N LEU A 38 12.18 -18.66 17.35
CA LEU A 38 10.94 -18.00 17.76
C LEU A 38 9.75 -18.49 16.95
N THR A 39 8.70 -18.90 17.66
CA THR A 39 7.42 -19.23 16.99
C THR A 39 6.69 -17.94 16.59
N GLU A 40 5.77 -18.04 15.62
CA GLU A 40 4.92 -16.89 15.23
C GLU A 40 4.12 -16.34 16.43
N GLU A 41 3.71 -17.21 17.36
CA GLU A 41 3.02 -16.82 18.59
C GLU A 41 3.90 -15.99 19.55
N ASP A 42 5.19 -16.33 19.66
CA ASP A 42 6.13 -15.58 20.48
C ASP A 42 6.38 -14.18 19.91
N VAL A 43 6.57 -14.07 18.60
CA VAL A 43 6.71 -12.78 17.91
C VAL A 43 5.46 -11.93 18.06
N PHE A 44 4.28 -12.54 17.97
CA PHE A 44 3.00 -11.86 18.18
C PHE A 44 2.89 -11.31 19.61
N ARG A 45 3.24 -12.12 20.63
CA ARG A 45 3.22 -11.72 22.02
C ARG A 45 4.20 -10.57 22.29
N ILE A 46 5.46 -10.69 21.87
CA ILE A 46 6.49 -9.65 22.03
C ILE A 46 6.06 -8.35 21.34
N SER A 47 5.50 -8.45 20.14
CA SER A 47 4.99 -7.28 19.39
C SER A 47 3.84 -6.59 20.12
N ARG A 48 2.97 -7.36 20.78
CA ARG A 48 1.84 -6.82 21.55
C ARG A 48 2.28 -6.13 22.83
N GLU A 49 3.29 -6.67 23.53
CA GLU A 49 3.84 -6.10 24.75
C GLU A 49 4.64 -4.81 24.49
N ALA A 50 5.31 -4.72 23.33
CA ALA A 50 6.14 -3.58 22.95
C ALA A 50 5.33 -2.32 22.59
N LEU A 51 4.08 -2.46 22.13
CA LEU A 51 3.28 -1.35 21.62
C LEU A 51 2.00 -1.11 22.41
N ASP A 52 1.92 0.08 23.06
CA ASP A 52 0.66 0.61 23.59
C ASP A 52 0.00 1.55 22.57
N LEU A 53 -1.21 1.20 22.14
CA LEU A 53 -2.00 1.97 21.16
C LEU A 53 -2.43 3.34 21.69
N ARG A 54 -2.46 3.56 23.00
CA ARG A 54 -2.79 4.87 23.60
C ARG A 54 -1.61 5.83 23.65
N SER A 55 -0.41 5.35 23.25
CA SER A 55 0.80 6.15 23.19
C SER A 55 0.83 7.08 21.97
N TRP A 56 1.81 7.98 21.94
CA TRP A 56 2.09 8.83 20.77
C TRP A 56 2.43 8.01 19.52
N THR A 57 3.01 6.84 19.70
CA THR A 57 3.28 5.88 18.62
C THR A 57 1.97 5.35 18.02
N GLY A 58 1.00 5.01 18.84
CA GLY A 58 -0.34 4.61 18.37
C GLY A 58 -1.03 5.72 17.57
N PHE A 59 -0.92 6.98 17.98
CA PHE A 59 -1.45 8.11 17.23
C PHE A 59 -0.76 8.29 15.86
N ARG A 60 0.57 8.13 15.79
CA ARG A 60 1.31 8.16 14.50
C ARG A 60 0.87 7.03 13.58
N LEU A 61 0.69 5.83 14.12
CA LEU A 61 0.19 4.69 13.37
C LEU A 61 -1.22 4.95 12.82
N PHE A 62 -2.10 5.55 13.63
CA PHE A 62 -3.42 5.98 13.19
C PHE A 62 -3.35 6.97 12.02
N LEU A 63 -2.45 7.94 12.05
CA LEU A 63 -2.27 8.89 10.95
C LEU A 63 -1.84 8.19 9.64
N ILE A 64 -0.95 7.18 9.72
CA ILE A 64 -0.59 6.37 8.55
C ILE A 64 -1.82 5.65 7.99
N ILE A 65 -2.58 4.98 8.87
CA ILE A 65 -3.80 4.26 8.49
C ILE A 65 -4.82 5.22 7.87
N PHE A 66 -4.97 6.43 8.42
CA PHE A 66 -5.87 7.44 7.89
C PHE A 66 -5.48 7.87 6.48
N VAL A 67 -4.20 8.20 6.22
CA VAL A 67 -3.72 8.59 4.88
C VAL A 67 -3.92 7.45 3.87
N GLN A 68 -3.59 6.22 4.25
CA GLN A 68 -3.79 5.07 3.37
C GLN A 68 -5.27 4.71 3.22
N GLY A 69 -6.08 4.92 4.27
CA GLY A 69 -7.53 4.81 4.22
C GLY A 69 -8.17 5.79 3.23
N CYS A 70 -7.63 7.02 3.14
CA CYS A 70 -8.04 7.99 2.11
C CYS A 70 -7.77 7.47 0.69
N ASN A 71 -6.63 6.80 0.45
CA ASN A 71 -6.36 6.14 -0.83
C ASN A 71 -7.45 5.13 -1.18
N GLN A 72 -7.79 4.27 -0.24
CA GLN A 72 -8.78 3.22 -0.45
C GLN A 72 -10.20 3.78 -0.59
N ALA A 73 -10.53 4.83 0.17
CA ALA A 73 -11.80 5.52 0.04
C ALA A 73 -11.94 6.23 -1.31
N GLY A 74 -10.86 6.84 -1.83
CA GLY A 74 -10.82 7.41 -3.17
C GLY A 74 -11.15 6.38 -4.25
N TYR A 75 -10.60 5.17 -4.13
CA TYR A 75 -10.92 4.06 -5.03
C TYR A 75 -12.39 3.63 -4.94
N GLY A 76 -12.96 3.62 -3.71
CA GLY A 76 -14.40 3.35 -3.51
C GLY A 76 -15.31 4.42 -4.12
N ILE A 77 -14.91 5.68 -4.08
CA ILE A 77 -15.62 6.80 -4.72
C ILE A 77 -15.68 6.63 -6.23
N ASP A 78 -14.56 6.33 -6.87
CA ASP A 78 -14.50 6.15 -8.33
C ASP A 78 -15.47 5.05 -8.81
N TRP A 79 -15.52 3.92 -8.11
CA TRP A 79 -16.48 2.86 -8.39
C TRP A 79 -17.95 3.32 -8.25
N ALA A 80 -18.25 4.11 -7.24
CA ALA A 80 -19.61 4.62 -7.01
C ALA A 80 -20.01 5.68 -8.02
N VAL A 81 -19.08 6.57 -8.40
CA VAL A 81 -19.34 7.65 -9.37
C VAL A 81 -19.73 7.09 -10.73
N ILE A 82 -18.99 6.12 -11.26
CA ILE A 82 -19.33 5.59 -12.59
C ILE A 82 -20.70 4.91 -12.61
N SER A 83 -21.04 4.18 -11.55
CA SER A 83 -22.37 3.59 -11.40
C SER A 83 -23.45 4.66 -11.41
N GLY A 84 -23.26 5.74 -10.66
CA GLY A 84 -24.20 6.84 -10.59
C GLY A 84 -24.34 7.63 -11.89
N ILE A 85 -23.24 7.91 -12.59
CA ILE A 85 -23.23 8.67 -13.86
C ILE A 85 -23.90 7.86 -14.96
N ASN A 86 -23.71 6.55 -14.99
CA ASN A 86 -24.34 5.67 -15.95
C ASN A 86 -25.88 5.76 -15.94
N ALA A 87 -26.47 6.16 -14.81
CA ALA A 87 -27.92 6.38 -14.68
C ALA A 87 -28.37 7.79 -15.13
N LEU A 88 -27.45 8.73 -15.42
CA LEU A 88 -27.82 10.12 -15.73
C LEU A 88 -28.10 10.35 -17.22
N PRO A 89 -29.35 10.72 -17.60
CA PRO A 89 -29.69 11.01 -19.00
C PRO A 89 -28.87 12.16 -19.59
N ALA A 90 -28.52 13.18 -18.78
CA ALA A 90 -27.73 14.33 -19.20
C ALA A 90 -26.35 13.93 -19.74
N TRP A 91 -25.70 12.91 -19.17
CA TRP A 91 -24.40 12.41 -19.60
C TRP A 91 -24.49 11.69 -20.95
N HIS A 92 -25.52 10.83 -21.13
CA HIS A 92 -25.79 10.15 -22.39
C HIS A 92 -26.12 11.12 -23.53
N THR A 93 -26.94 12.11 -23.24
CA THR A 93 -27.32 13.17 -24.18
C THR A 93 -26.14 14.02 -24.61
N TYR A 94 -25.25 14.37 -23.65
CA TYR A 94 -24.08 15.21 -23.92
C TYR A 94 -23.10 14.53 -24.91
N PHE A 95 -22.83 13.25 -24.72
CA PHE A 95 -21.88 12.51 -25.55
C PHE A 95 -22.53 11.77 -26.71
N GLY A 96 -23.86 11.75 -26.84
CA GLY A 96 -24.59 11.18 -27.96
C GLY A 96 -24.52 9.65 -28.05
N PHE A 97 -24.47 8.92 -26.94
CA PHE A 97 -24.49 7.45 -26.93
C PHE A 97 -25.58 6.90 -26.02
N GLY A 98 -26.03 5.66 -26.35
CA GLY A 98 -27.10 4.99 -25.61
C GLY A 98 -26.64 4.33 -24.29
N THR A 99 -27.61 3.84 -23.51
CA THR A 99 -27.41 3.10 -22.27
C THR A 99 -26.93 1.65 -22.48
N SER A 100 -26.74 1.24 -23.74
CA SER A 100 -26.30 -0.10 -24.13
C SER A 100 -25.42 -0.04 -25.36
N GLY A 101 -24.73 -1.14 -25.66
CA GLY A 101 -23.89 -1.26 -26.86
C GLY A 101 -22.39 -1.23 -26.58
N GLY A 102 -21.59 -1.35 -27.64
CA GLY A 102 -20.14 -1.49 -27.56
C GLY A 102 -19.44 -0.29 -26.93
N THR A 103 -19.88 0.93 -27.20
CA THR A 103 -19.32 2.17 -26.65
C THR A 103 -19.52 2.24 -25.14
N TYR A 104 -20.70 1.93 -24.65
CA TYR A 104 -21.02 1.89 -23.25
C TYR A 104 -20.19 0.82 -22.50
N GLY A 105 -20.10 -0.40 -23.06
CA GLY A 105 -19.26 -1.46 -22.52
C GLY A 105 -17.78 -1.08 -22.48
N LEU A 106 -17.27 -0.45 -23.54
CA LEU A 106 -15.88 0.01 -23.61
C LEU A 106 -15.58 1.07 -22.54
N LEU A 107 -16.45 2.05 -22.34
CA LEU A 107 -16.29 3.08 -21.30
C LEU A 107 -16.13 2.50 -19.90
N ASN A 108 -16.92 1.49 -19.57
CA ASN A 108 -16.83 0.81 -18.28
C ASN A 108 -15.60 -0.11 -18.19
N ALA A 109 -15.14 -0.68 -19.32
CA ALA A 109 -13.97 -1.55 -19.36
C ALA A 109 -12.63 -0.80 -19.32
N LEU A 110 -12.57 0.45 -19.82
CA LEU A 110 -11.32 1.21 -19.99
C LEU A 110 -10.53 1.40 -18.70
N MET A 111 -11.21 1.59 -17.58
CA MET A 111 -10.54 1.67 -16.26
C MET A 111 -9.83 0.35 -15.94
N ASN A 112 -10.50 -0.79 -16.11
CA ASN A 112 -9.90 -2.10 -15.87
C ASN A 112 -8.74 -2.37 -16.84
N ILE A 113 -8.85 -1.97 -18.09
CA ILE A 113 -7.77 -2.05 -19.07
C ILE A 113 -6.57 -1.20 -18.60
N GLY A 114 -6.83 0.02 -18.10
CA GLY A 114 -5.81 0.89 -17.51
C GLY A 114 -5.10 0.23 -16.33
N ILE A 115 -5.85 -0.41 -15.43
CA ILE A 115 -5.30 -1.16 -14.28
C ILE A 115 -4.38 -2.29 -14.75
N VAL A 116 -4.81 -3.08 -15.73
CA VAL A 116 -4.00 -4.19 -16.28
C VAL A 116 -2.72 -3.66 -16.93
N CYS A 117 -2.81 -2.56 -17.68
CA CYS A 117 -1.64 -1.93 -18.30
C CYS A 117 -0.69 -1.29 -17.26
N GLY A 118 -1.22 -0.78 -16.17
CA GLY A 118 -0.43 -0.17 -15.09
C GLY A 118 0.23 -1.17 -14.14
N ALA A 119 -0.34 -2.37 -14.00
CA ALA A 119 0.14 -3.38 -13.06
C ALA A 119 1.64 -3.73 -13.19
N PRO A 120 2.24 -3.88 -14.39
CA PRO A 120 3.68 -4.14 -14.53
C PRO A 120 4.55 -3.02 -13.95
N PHE A 121 4.06 -1.78 -13.97
CA PHE A 121 4.79 -0.62 -13.46
C PHE A 121 4.77 -0.50 -11.93
N LEU A 122 4.00 -1.33 -11.23
CA LEU A 122 4.02 -1.38 -9.77
C LEU A 122 5.40 -1.77 -9.22
N SER A 123 6.21 -2.50 -9.99
CA SER A 123 7.61 -2.79 -9.66
C SER A 123 8.49 -1.54 -9.50
N LEU A 124 8.10 -0.40 -10.06
CA LEU A 124 8.77 0.89 -9.79
C LEU A 124 8.74 1.26 -8.30
N ALA A 125 7.86 0.66 -7.50
CA ALA A 125 7.85 0.82 -6.05
C ALA A 125 9.17 0.40 -5.40
N ASP A 126 9.91 -0.56 -5.97
CA ASP A 126 11.21 -1.00 -5.47
C ASP A 126 12.34 0.00 -5.81
N ILE A 127 12.12 0.84 -6.82
CA ILE A 127 13.09 1.85 -7.28
C ILE A 127 12.81 3.21 -6.63
N ILE A 128 11.57 3.68 -6.68
CA ILE A 128 11.18 5.03 -6.24
C ILE A 128 10.81 5.05 -4.75
N GLY A 129 10.46 3.89 -4.19
CA GLY A 129 9.92 3.73 -2.85
C GLY A 129 8.40 3.66 -2.84
N ARG A 130 7.85 3.09 -1.75
CA ARG A 130 6.39 2.90 -1.63
C ARG A 130 5.65 4.24 -1.55
N ARG A 131 6.24 5.24 -0.90
CA ARG A 131 5.69 6.61 -0.83
C ARG A 131 5.70 7.28 -2.19
N GLY A 132 6.81 7.15 -2.92
CA GLY A 132 6.99 7.77 -4.23
C GLY A 132 6.02 7.25 -5.27
N ILE A 133 5.84 5.92 -5.35
CA ILE A 133 4.89 5.31 -6.29
C ILE A 133 3.43 5.63 -5.93
N ASN A 134 3.09 5.68 -4.63
CA ASN A 134 1.78 6.11 -4.17
C ASN A 134 1.50 7.57 -4.53
N PHE A 135 2.48 8.46 -4.36
CA PHE A 135 2.35 9.85 -4.78
C PHE A 135 2.12 9.95 -6.29
N LEU A 136 2.93 9.26 -7.08
CA LEU A 136 2.83 9.25 -8.54
C LEU A 136 1.47 8.73 -9.01
N GLY A 137 1.01 7.61 -8.44
CA GLY A 137 -0.30 7.03 -8.72
C GLY A 137 -1.45 8.00 -8.44
N ASN A 138 -1.46 8.61 -7.25
CA ASN A 138 -2.47 9.60 -6.88
C ASN A 138 -2.43 10.85 -7.77
N PHE A 139 -1.24 11.32 -8.14
CA PHE A 139 -1.09 12.45 -9.05
C PHE A 139 -1.71 12.14 -10.42
N ILE A 140 -1.47 10.94 -10.97
CA ILE A 140 -2.08 10.49 -12.24
C ILE A 140 -3.60 10.39 -12.11
N VAL A 141 -4.11 9.88 -10.96
CA VAL A 141 -5.55 9.80 -10.68
C VAL A 141 -6.17 11.19 -10.66
N ILE A 142 -5.54 12.19 -10.02
CA ILE A 142 -6.02 13.58 -10.01
C ILE A 142 -6.12 14.12 -11.44
N VAL A 143 -5.06 13.95 -12.25
CA VAL A 143 -5.05 14.38 -13.64
C VAL A 143 -6.18 13.70 -14.42
N GLY A 144 -6.37 12.39 -14.24
CA GLY A 144 -7.46 11.62 -14.86
C GLY A 144 -8.84 12.14 -14.46
N ALA A 145 -9.08 12.36 -13.18
CA ALA A 145 -10.37 12.88 -12.66
C ALA A 145 -10.68 14.27 -13.20
N VAL A 146 -9.70 15.17 -13.23
CA VAL A 146 -9.87 16.53 -13.79
C VAL A 146 -10.15 16.47 -15.29
N LEU A 147 -9.40 15.68 -16.06
CA LEU A 147 -9.63 15.52 -17.49
C LEU A 147 -11.01 14.95 -17.79
N GLN A 148 -11.49 14.02 -16.96
CA GLN A 148 -12.78 13.38 -17.09
C GLN A 148 -13.91 14.38 -16.78
N GLY A 149 -13.81 15.17 -15.70
CA GLY A 149 -14.79 16.21 -15.33
C GLY A 149 -14.83 17.38 -16.31
N CYS A 150 -13.71 17.67 -16.99
CA CYS A 150 -13.60 18.71 -18.01
C CYS A 150 -13.82 18.20 -19.44
N ALA A 151 -14.18 16.92 -19.64
CA ALA A 151 -14.30 16.34 -20.96
C ALA A 151 -15.32 17.08 -21.84
N VAL A 152 -14.87 17.39 -23.06
CA VAL A 152 -15.68 18.04 -24.12
C VAL A 152 -16.12 17.06 -25.20
N ASN A 153 -15.42 15.93 -25.34
CA ASN A 153 -15.74 14.88 -26.27
C ASN A 153 -15.52 13.48 -25.63
N LEU A 154 -16.14 12.47 -26.25
CA LEU A 154 -16.10 11.12 -25.73
C LEU A 154 -14.70 10.52 -25.70
N SER A 155 -13.85 10.83 -26.68
CA SER A 155 -12.47 10.33 -26.74
C SER A 155 -11.62 10.85 -25.57
N MET A 156 -11.80 12.11 -25.18
CA MET A 156 -11.14 12.70 -24.00
C MET A 156 -11.58 11.99 -22.71
N PHE A 157 -12.89 11.72 -22.60
CA PHE A 157 -13.44 10.99 -21.45
C PHE A 157 -12.87 9.56 -21.38
N MET A 158 -12.80 8.86 -22.52
CA MET A 158 -12.22 7.51 -22.61
C MET A 158 -10.75 7.49 -22.23
N ALA A 159 -9.95 8.44 -22.73
CA ALA A 159 -8.53 8.56 -22.38
C ALA A 159 -8.34 8.86 -20.88
N ALA A 160 -9.20 9.71 -20.31
CA ALA A 160 -9.17 10.01 -18.87
C ALA A 160 -9.51 8.78 -18.02
N ARG A 161 -10.47 7.95 -18.44
CA ARG A 161 -10.80 6.66 -17.78
C ARG A 161 -9.63 5.69 -17.77
N PHE A 162 -8.96 5.55 -18.92
CA PHE A 162 -7.76 4.72 -19.00
C PHE A 162 -6.65 5.23 -18.06
N LEU A 163 -6.40 6.55 -18.08
CA LEU A 163 -5.38 7.18 -17.24
C LEU A 163 -5.67 7.00 -15.75
N LEU A 164 -6.95 7.12 -15.35
CA LEU A 164 -7.40 6.91 -14.00
C LEU A 164 -7.14 5.48 -13.53
N GLY A 165 -7.51 4.48 -14.34
CA GLY A 165 -7.21 3.07 -14.08
C GLY A 165 -5.70 2.79 -14.00
N PHE A 166 -4.91 3.38 -14.89
CA PHE A 166 -3.45 3.27 -14.86
C PHE A 166 -2.85 3.83 -13.58
N GLY A 167 -3.28 5.04 -13.16
CA GLY A 167 -2.85 5.64 -11.90
C GLY A 167 -3.23 4.79 -10.67
N THR A 168 -4.45 4.24 -10.67
CA THR A 168 -4.93 3.36 -9.59
C THR A 168 -4.10 2.09 -9.46
N ALA A 169 -3.62 1.52 -10.58
CA ALA A 169 -2.73 0.35 -10.54
C ALA A 169 -1.38 0.63 -9.86
N LEU A 170 -0.90 1.87 -9.91
CA LEU A 170 0.34 2.27 -9.25
C LEU A 170 0.20 2.50 -7.73
N LEU A 171 -1.02 2.50 -7.20
CA LEU A 171 -1.24 2.65 -5.76
C LEU A 171 -0.82 1.37 -5.04
N SER A 172 0.37 1.37 -4.43
CA SER A 172 0.90 0.27 -3.62
C SER A 172 0.39 0.29 -2.18
N SER A 173 -0.75 0.93 -1.92
CA SER A 173 -1.26 1.21 -0.57
C SER A 173 -1.46 -0.04 0.28
N SER A 174 -2.02 -1.12 -0.28
CA SER A 174 -2.23 -2.38 0.44
C SER A 174 -0.92 -3.06 0.82
N GLN A 175 0.06 -3.05 -0.10
CA GLN A 175 1.40 -3.56 0.15
C GLN A 175 2.10 -2.72 1.22
N TYR A 176 2.05 -1.40 1.10
CA TYR A 176 2.64 -0.47 2.07
C TYR A 176 2.06 -0.68 3.48
N VAL A 177 0.73 -0.79 3.61
CA VAL A 177 0.07 -1.04 4.89
C VAL A 177 0.53 -2.37 5.50
N GLY A 178 0.64 -3.43 4.69
CA GLY A 178 1.14 -4.73 5.13
C GLY A 178 2.61 -4.71 5.58
N GLU A 179 3.46 -3.87 4.98
CA GLU A 179 4.88 -3.73 5.32
C GLU A 179 5.13 -2.85 6.56
N VAL A 180 4.28 -1.85 6.82
CA VAL A 180 4.43 -0.89 7.91
C VAL A 180 3.67 -1.30 9.17
N ALA A 181 2.64 -2.13 9.05
CA ALA A 181 1.83 -2.54 10.19
C ALA A 181 2.59 -3.44 11.17
N PRO A 182 2.53 -3.18 12.50
CA PRO A 182 3.03 -4.07 13.53
C PRO A 182 2.44 -5.48 13.42
N THR A 183 3.22 -6.51 13.69
CA THR A 183 2.87 -7.90 13.42
C THR A 183 1.53 -8.30 14.06
N HIS A 184 1.31 -7.93 15.34
CA HIS A 184 0.08 -8.28 16.06
C HIS A 184 -1.17 -7.50 15.60
N LEU A 185 -1.02 -6.35 14.91
CA LEU A 185 -2.12 -5.52 14.41
C LEU A 185 -2.31 -5.63 12.90
N ARG A 186 -1.42 -6.30 12.19
CA ARG A 186 -1.41 -6.33 10.72
C ARG A 186 -2.76 -6.73 10.12
N GLY A 187 -3.36 -7.79 10.64
CA GLY A 187 -4.67 -8.26 10.17
C GLY A 187 -5.78 -7.22 10.40
N LEU A 188 -5.82 -6.60 11.57
CA LEU A 188 -6.79 -5.56 11.91
C LEU A 188 -6.61 -4.32 11.02
N ILE A 189 -5.38 -3.85 10.86
CA ILE A 189 -5.06 -2.65 10.07
C ILE A 189 -5.42 -2.86 8.59
N VAL A 190 -5.07 -4.01 8.02
CA VAL A 190 -5.44 -4.37 6.64
C VAL A 190 -6.94 -4.50 6.49
N GLY A 191 -7.64 -5.02 7.50
CA GLY A 191 -9.12 -5.07 7.53
C GLY A 191 -9.76 -3.68 7.55
N ILE A 192 -9.27 -2.77 8.39
CA ILE A 192 -9.74 -1.37 8.44
C ILE A 192 -9.46 -0.66 7.11
N PHE A 193 -8.27 -0.84 6.56
CA PHE A 193 -7.90 -0.31 5.24
C PHE A 193 -8.89 -0.79 4.17
N GLY A 194 -9.22 -2.08 4.11
CA GLY A 194 -10.21 -2.63 3.18
C GLY A 194 -11.61 -2.03 3.39
N ALA A 195 -12.03 -1.80 4.64
CA ALA A 195 -13.33 -1.20 4.96
C ALA A 195 -13.44 0.25 4.47
N CYS A 196 -12.34 0.99 4.37
CA CYS A 196 -12.33 2.37 3.87
C CYS A 196 -12.86 2.48 2.43
N PHE A 197 -12.70 1.43 1.60
CA PHE A 197 -13.32 1.35 0.28
C PHE A 197 -14.84 1.51 0.37
N GLN A 198 -15.48 0.77 1.26
CA GLN A 198 -16.94 0.81 1.42
C GLN A 198 -17.41 2.16 1.99
N ILE A 199 -16.63 2.76 2.88
CA ILE A 199 -16.92 4.10 3.42
C ILE A 199 -16.91 5.13 2.30
N GLY A 200 -15.90 5.11 1.43
CA GLY A 200 -15.81 6.00 0.26
C GLY A 200 -16.98 5.81 -0.70
N SER A 201 -17.29 4.56 -1.04
CA SER A 201 -18.40 4.21 -1.93
C SER A 201 -19.76 4.64 -1.35
N LEU A 202 -20.00 4.40 -0.07
CA LEU A 202 -21.25 4.81 0.60
C LEU A 202 -21.39 6.33 0.65
N ALA A 203 -20.32 7.05 1.00
CA ALA A 203 -20.32 8.50 1.03
C ALA A 203 -20.65 9.11 -0.34
N MET A 204 -20.10 8.55 -1.41
CA MET A 204 -20.33 9.02 -2.77
C MET A 204 -21.73 8.67 -3.28
N ASN A 205 -22.24 7.48 -3.01
CA ASN A 205 -23.62 7.12 -3.33
C ASN A 205 -24.62 8.04 -2.62
N GLY A 206 -24.37 8.38 -1.36
CA GLY A 206 -25.15 9.39 -0.63
C GLY A 206 -25.08 10.78 -1.27
N ALA A 207 -23.89 11.22 -1.67
CA ALA A 207 -23.69 12.50 -2.35
C ALA A 207 -24.41 12.54 -3.72
N MET A 208 -24.41 11.43 -4.47
CA MET A 208 -25.08 11.33 -5.77
C MET A 208 -26.58 11.65 -5.69
N ILE A 209 -27.28 11.30 -4.60
CA ILE A 209 -28.70 11.65 -4.39
C ILE A 209 -28.92 13.16 -4.44
N GLY A 210 -27.98 13.95 -3.92
CA GLY A 210 -28.03 15.41 -4.00
C GLY A 210 -27.59 15.94 -5.36
N LEU A 211 -26.53 15.36 -5.93
CA LEU A 211 -25.91 15.80 -7.17
C LEU A 211 -26.81 15.56 -8.40
N THR A 212 -27.64 14.52 -8.40
CA THR A 212 -28.62 14.25 -9.46
C THR A 212 -29.71 15.30 -9.58
N LYS A 213 -29.92 16.12 -8.54
CA LYS A 213 -30.88 17.24 -8.55
C LYS A 213 -30.34 18.50 -9.23
N ILE A 214 -29.05 18.52 -9.54
CA ILE A 214 -28.40 19.66 -10.21
C ILE A 214 -28.73 19.55 -11.71
N GLU A 215 -29.27 20.64 -12.26
CA GLU A 215 -29.63 20.71 -13.68
C GLU A 215 -28.39 20.93 -14.57
N GLY A 216 -28.43 20.37 -15.80
CA GLY A 216 -27.40 20.55 -16.80
C GLY A 216 -26.17 19.66 -16.63
N ASN A 217 -25.06 20.04 -17.26
CA ASN A 217 -23.85 19.24 -17.34
C ASN A 217 -23.09 19.12 -16.02
N TRP A 218 -23.40 19.94 -15.04
CA TRP A 218 -22.77 19.86 -13.73
C TRP A 218 -23.21 18.64 -12.92
N SER A 219 -24.36 18.05 -13.24
CA SER A 219 -24.86 16.83 -12.59
C SER A 219 -23.89 15.64 -12.70
N TRP A 220 -23.18 15.50 -13.82
CA TRP A 220 -22.21 14.44 -14.04
C TRP A 220 -20.74 14.91 -13.89
N ARG A 221 -20.44 16.20 -14.13
CA ARG A 221 -19.08 16.75 -14.01
C ARG A 221 -18.62 16.88 -12.55
N LEU A 222 -19.49 17.33 -11.68
CA LEU A 222 -19.15 17.57 -10.27
C LEU A 222 -18.77 16.28 -9.53
N PRO A 223 -19.52 15.16 -9.65
CA PRO A 223 -19.09 13.88 -9.09
C PRO A 223 -17.70 13.44 -9.52
N LEU A 224 -17.38 13.59 -10.81
CA LEU A 224 -16.06 13.22 -11.37
C LEU A 224 -14.93 14.10 -10.83
N LEU A 225 -15.17 15.39 -10.62
CA LEU A 225 -14.18 16.26 -9.99
C LEU A 225 -13.98 15.95 -8.51
N LEU A 226 -15.02 15.47 -7.81
CA LEU A 226 -14.93 15.05 -6.42
C LEU A 226 -14.04 13.79 -6.26
N GLU A 227 -13.87 12.96 -7.28
CA GLU A 227 -12.91 11.86 -7.27
C GLU A 227 -11.48 12.31 -6.96
N ALA A 228 -11.10 13.55 -7.35
CA ALA A 228 -9.77 14.07 -7.12
C ALA A 228 -9.50 14.46 -5.65
N VAL A 229 -10.51 14.60 -4.80
CA VAL A 229 -10.37 15.14 -3.44
C VAL A 229 -9.49 14.24 -2.56
N PHE A 230 -9.79 12.95 -2.48
CA PHE A 230 -9.01 12.04 -1.65
C PHE A 230 -7.59 11.84 -2.17
N PRO A 231 -7.34 11.61 -3.46
CA PRO A 231 -5.98 11.61 -4.02
C PRO A 231 -5.22 12.91 -3.73
N ALA A 232 -5.87 14.08 -3.76
CA ALA A 232 -5.23 15.35 -3.43
C ALA A 232 -4.83 15.42 -1.95
N ILE A 233 -5.69 14.95 -1.03
CA ILE A 233 -5.35 14.83 0.39
C ILE A 233 -4.14 13.93 0.58
N VAL A 234 -4.11 12.79 -0.09
CA VAL A 234 -2.97 11.86 -0.01
C VAL A 234 -1.71 12.51 -0.56
N CYS A 235 -1.74 13.14 -1.73
CA CYS A 235 -0.58 13.83 -2.29
C CYS A 235 -0.03 14.91 -1.34
N ALA A 236 -0.90 15.66 -0.68
CA ALA A 236 -0.50 16.69 0.26
C ALA A 236 0.10 16.13 1.57
N THR A 237 -0.36 14.96 2.02
CA THR A 237 -0.06 14.45 3.36
C THR A 237 0.96 13.30 3.38
N ILE A 238 1.12 12.57 2.28
CA ILE A 238 1.92 11.34 2.25
C ILE A 238 3.37 11.53 2.68
N TYR A 239 4.01 12.63 2.26
CA TYR A 239 5.41 12.91 2.63
C TYR A 239 5.55 13.47 4.06
N LEU A 240 4.48 14.05 4.62
CA LEU A 240 4.48 14.64 5.95
C LEU A 240 4.15 13.60 7.04
N LEU A 241 3.16 12.74 6.78
CA LEU A 241 2.57 11.87 7.81
C LEU A 241 3.01 10.41 7.71
N THR A 242 3.50 9.94 6.55
CA THR A 242 3.83 8.53 6.39
C THR A 242 5.34 8.31 6.23
N PRO A 243 5.95 7.35 6.96
CA PRO A 243 7.35 6.96 6.76
C PRO A 243 7.51 6.16 5.47
N GLU A 244 8.75 5.90 5.06
CA GLU A 244 9.02 4.91 4.02
C GLU A 244 8.98 3.49 4.62
N SER A 245 8.73 2.47 3.79
CA SER A 245 8.67 1.08 4.23
C SER A 245 10.02 0.60 4.77
N PRO A 246 10.06 -0.19 5.88
CA PRO A 246 11.29 -0.80 6.38
C PRO A 246 11.89 -1.76 5.36
N ARG A 247 11.06 -2.49 4.59
CA ARG A 247 11.52 -3.37 3.51
C ARG A 247 12.28 -2.61 2.42
N TYR A 248 11.82 -1.42 2.04
CA TYR A 248 12.52 -0.56 1.09
C TYR A 248 13.89 -0.11 1.60
N TYR A 249 14.01 0.26 2.89
CA TYR A 249 15.30 0.64 3.46
C TYR A 249 16.30 -0.52 3.43
N ILE A 250 15.87 -1.73 3.76
CA ILE A 250 16.73 -2.93 3.74
C ILE A 250 17.15 -3.27 2.30
N MET A 251 16.25 -3.20 1.32
CA MET A 251 16.58 -3.40 -0.09
C MET A 251 17.65 -2.40 -0.59
N ARG A 252 17.69 -1.20 0.00
CA ARG A 252 18.70 -0.18 -0.30
C ARG A 252 19.97 -0.28 0.57
N GLY A 253 20.11 -1.33 1.39
CA GLY A 253 21.26 -1.52 2.28
C GLY A 253 21.28 -0.56 3.48
N ARG A 254 20.15 0.09 3.80
CA ARG A 254 20.04 1.08 4.89
C ARG A 254 19.40 0.45 6.12
N ARG A 255 20.07 -0.54 6.72
CA ARG A 255 19.58 -1.32 7.87
C ARG A 255 19.24 -0.43 9.06
N ASP A 256 20.10 0.54 9.38
CA ASP A 256 19.89 1.45 10.51
C ASP A 256 18.63 2.31 10.35
N ALA A 257 18.33 2.77 9.13
CA ALA A 257 17.11 3.50 8.85
C ALA A 257 15.85 2.61 9.00
N ALA A 258 15.96 1.33 8.64
CA ALA A 258 14.90 0.36 8.87
C ALA A 258 14.67 0.12 10.37
N LYS A 259 15.73 -0.07 11.17
CA LYS A 259 15.66 -0.20 12.64
C LYS A 259 15.01 1.03 13.27
N GLN A 260 15.42 2.25 12.89
CA GLN A 260 14.82 3.49 13.38
C GLN A 260 13.33 3.60 13.05
N MET A 261 12.93 3.19 11.84
CA MET A 261 11.54 3.18 11.43
C MET A 261 10.73 2.18 12.28
N VAL A 262 11.21 0.95 12.43
CA VAL A 262 10.55 -0.09 13.23
C VAL A 262 10.46 0.35 14.69
N ALA A 263 11.55 0.83 15.31
CA ALA A 263 11.54 1.34 16.67
C ALA A 263 10.48 2.45 16.84
N ARG A 264 10.42 3.38 15.91
CA ARG A 264 9.52 4.54 15.99
C ARG A 264 8.04 4.21 15.87
N TYR A 265 7.68 3.13 15.18
CA TYR A 265 6.27 2.79 14.85
C TYR A 265 5.80 1.45 15.43
N HIS A 266 6.71 0.57 15.86
CA HIS A 266 6.36 -0.73 16.44
C HIS A 266 6.58 -0.80 17.94
N THR A 267 7.27 0.20 18.54
CA THR A 267 7.53 0.24 19.99
C THR A 267 7.00 1.52 20.62
N THR A 268 6.65 1.44 21.89
CA THR A 268 6.19 2.61 22.66
C THR A 268 7.36 3.49 23.09
N SER A 269 8.50 2.88 23.43
CA SER A 269 9.72 3.57 23.88
C SER A 269 10.43 4.30 22.74
N GLY A 270 10.35 3.78 21.51
CA GLY A 270 11.15 4.22 20.37
C GLY A 270 12.62 3.77 20.46
N ASP A 271 12.95 2.83 21.35
CA ASP A 271 14.32 2.33 21.50
C ASP A 271 14.65 1.34 20.38
N ILE A 272 15.79 1.58 19.73
CA ILE A 272 16.30 0.76 18.63
C ILE A 272 16.80 -0.61 19.14
N ASN A 273 17.14 -0.71 20.42
CA ASN A 273 17.67 -1.93 21.02
C ASN A 273 16.57 -2.89 21.53
N GLU A 274 15.30 -2.54 21.39
CA GLU A 274 14.24 -3.45 21.76
C GLU A 274 14.26 -4.74 20.90
N PRO A 275 14.07 -5.93 21.52
CA PRO A 275 14.15 -7.22 20.83
C PRO A 275 13.24 -7.31 19.59
N ILE A 276 12.05 -6.71 19.64
CA ILE A 276 11.11 -6.71 18.52
C ILE A 276 11.69 -6.02 17.26
N VAL A 277 12.55 -5.02 17.44
CA VAL A 277 13.15 -4.29 16.32
C VAL A 277 14.08 -5.20 15.52
N GLU A 278 14.94 -5.95 16.22
CA GLU A 278 15.86 -6.89 15.59
C GLU A 278 15.11 -8.05 14.95
N ILE A 279 14.10 -8.59 15.65
CA ILE A 279 13.24 -9.68 15.12
C ILE A 279 12.60 -9.28 13.80
N VAL A 280 11.96 -8.11 13.74
CA VAL A 280 11.25 -7.65 12.51
C VAL A 280 12.24 -7.39 11.39
N VAL A 281 13.38 -6.75 11.67
CA VAL A 281 14.40 -6.45 10.67
C VAL A 281 15.01 -7.73 10.11
N SER A 282 15.38 -8.70 10.96
CA SER A 282 15.94 -9.99 10.53
C SER A 282 14.94 -10.83 9.72
N GLN A 283 13.65 -10.81 10.09
CA GLN A 283 12.61 -11.46 9.29
C GLN A 283 12.48 -10.85 7.90
N ILE A 284 12.58 -9.51 7.78
CA ILE A 284 12.55 -8.85 6.48
C ILE A 284 13.80 -9.20 5.67
N GLU A 285 14.98 -9.22 6.29
CA GLU A 285 16.24 -9.59 5.65
C GLU A 285 16.19 -11.03 5.12
N ALA A 286 15.77 -11.99 5.95
CA ALA A 286 15.60 -13.39 5.53
C ALA A 286 14.61 -13.55 4.37
N SER A 287 13.49 -12.81 4.40
CA SER A 287 12.52 -12.78 3.31
C SER A 287 13.14 -12.23 2.01
N LEU A 288 13.97 -11.18 2.11
CA LEU A 288 14.61 -10.58 0.95
C LEU A 288 15.76 -11.43 0.39
N GLU A 289 16.49 -12.15 1.23
CA GLU A 289 17.51 -13.09 0.75
C GLU A 289 16.90 -14.24 -0.04
N HIS A 290 15.74 -14.73 0.40
CA HIS A 290 14.99 -15.73 -0.36
C HIS A 290 14.48 -15.17 -1.72
N ASP A 291 14.15 -13.88 -1.77
CA ASP A 291 13.68 -13.16 -2.97
C ASP A 291 14.83 -12.60 -3.83
N ARG A 292 16.09 -12.64 -3.35
CA ARG A 292 17.29 -12.03 -3.99
C ARG A 292 17.78 -12.69 -5.27
N THR A 293 17.00 -13.54 -5.88
CA THR A 293 17.24 -14.00 -7.23
C THR A 293 16.95 -12.86 -8.22
N GLY A 294 17.93 -12.05 -8.41
CA GLY A 294 18.24 -11.03 -9.40
C GLY A 294 17.11 -10.25 -10.11
N PHE A 295 17.33 -8.94 -10.30
CA PHE A 295 16.54 -8.01 -11.13
C PHE A 295 16.20 -8.56 -12.55
N ASN A 296 16.98 -9.50 -13.08
CA ASN A 296 16.69 -10.23 -14.32
C ASN A 296 15.53 -11.22 -14.20
N GLN A 297 15.12 -11.60 -13.00
CA GLN A 297 13.98 -12.51 -12.79
C GLN A 297 12.63 -11.83 -12.81
N PHE A 298 12.57 -10.49 -12.79
CA PHE A 298 11.30 -9.76 -12.91
C PHE A 298 10.53 -10.15 -14.19
N TRP A 299 11.22 -10.50 -15.25
CA TRP A 299 10.67 -10.99 -16.52
C TRP A 299 10.78 -12.52 -16.67
N ASP A 300 11.25 -13.24 -15.66
CA ASP A 300 11.32 -14.71 -15.71
C ASP A 300 9.99 -15.34 -15.29
N TYR A 301 9.09 -15.45 -16.25
CA TYR A 301 7.79 -16.10 -16.06
C TYR A 301 7.90 -17.60 -15.71
N ARG A 302 9.10 -18.23 -15.77
CA ARG A 302 9.30 -19.64 -15.42
C ARG A 302 9.03 -19.90 -13.94
N VAL A 303 9.18 -18.89 -13.09
CA VAL A 303 8.86 -18.97 -11.66
C VAL A 303 7.40 -19.36 -11.43
N PHE A 304 6.47 -18.88 -12.29
CA PHE A 304 5.05 -19.23 -12.19
C PHE A 304 4.75 -20.71 -12.46
N PHE A 305 5.66 -21.42 -13.13
CA PHE A 305 5.51 -22.85 -13.43
C PHE A 305 6.08 -23.75 -12.36
N THR A 306 6.69 -23.24 -11.27
CA THR A 306 7.09 -24.03 -10.12
C THR A 306 5.87 -24.63 -9.42
N LYS A 307 6.02 -25.82 -8.80
CA LYS A 307 4.90 -26.54 -8.18
C LYS A 307 4.16 -25.70 -7.12
N MET A 308 4.91 -24.93 -6.32
CA MET A 308 4.34 -24.08 -5.26
C MET A 308 3.65 -22.85 -5.84
N ALA A 309 4.25 -22.19 -6.86
CA ALA A 309 3.65 -21.03 -7.50
C ALA A 309 2.38 -21.40 -8.29
N ARG A 310 2.34 -22.53 -8.97
CA ARG A 310 1.14 -23.02 -9.67
C ARG A 310 -0.05 -23.19 -8.74
N PHE A 311 0.16 -23.74 -7.55
CA PHE A 311 -0.92 -23.89 -6.56
C PHE A 311 -1.45 -22.52 -6.10
N ARG A 312 -0.55 -21.58 -5.78
CA ARG A 312 -0.92 -20.21 -5.42
C ARG A 312 -1.65 -19.50 -6.56
N LEU A 313 -1.18 -19.65 -7.79
CA LEU A 313 -1.83 -19.10 -8.98
C LEU A 313 -3.23 -19.69 -9.19
N LEU A 314 -3.40 -21.00 -9.01
CA LEU A 314 -4.69 -21.64 -9.10
C LEU A 314 -5.68 -21.08 -8.06
N VAL A 315 -5.24 -20.93 -6.80
CA VAL A 315 -6.08 -20.36 -5.74
C VAL A 315 -6.46 -18.91 -6.06
N LEU A 316 -5.51 -18.09 -6.50
CA LEU A 316 -5.78 -16.70 -6.91
C LEU A 316 -6.72 -16.62 -8.10
N PHE A 317 -6.56 -17.50 -9.09
CA PHE A 317 -7.42 -17.56 -10.27
C PHE A 317 -8.85 -17.94 -9.88
N LEU A 318 -9.02 -18.99 -9.08
CA LEU A 318 -10.35 -19.40 -8.58
C LEU A 318 -10.99 -18.29 -7.73
N TYR A 319 -10.23 -17.67 -6.83
CA TYR A 319 -10.71 -16.55 -6.03
C TYR A 319 -11.19 -15.40 -6.91
N SER A 320 -10.43 -15.02 -7.94
CA SER A 320 -10.80 -13.94 -8.86
C SER A 320 -12.06 -14.26 -9.67
N ILE A 321 -12.19 -15.52 -10.13
CA ILE A 321 -13.40 -15.99 -10.80
C ILE A 321 -14.62 -15.87 -9.88
N PHE A 322 -14.52 -16.43 -8.66
CA PHE A 322 -15.65 -16.40 -7.73
C PHE A 322 -16.01 -14.99 -7.30
N GLN A 323 -15.02 -14.11 -7.13
CA GLN A 323 -15.25 -12.71 -6.79
C GLN A 323 -16.03 -11.96 -7.88
N GLN A 324 -15.74 -12.23 -9.15
CA GLN A 324 -16.41 -11.55 -10.27
C GLN A 324 -17.72 -12.23 -10.70
N TRP A 325 -17.79 -13.55 -10.64
CA TRP A 325 -18.94 -14.33 -11.09
C TRP A 325 -20.10 -14.39 -10.08
N ASN A 326 -19.93 -13.86 -8.87
CA ASN A 326 -21.05 -13.70 -7.92
C ASN A 326 -22.10 -12.66 -8.37
N GLY A 327 -21.92 -12.05 -9.54
CA GLY A 327 -22.84 -11.06 -10.10
C GLY A 327 -22.66 -9.64 -9.56
N GLY A 328 -21.78 -9.42 -8.59
CA GLY A 328 -21.56 -8.11 -7.98
C GLY A 328 -21.21 -7.02 -8.99
N GLY A 329 -20.34 -7.31 -9.96
CA GLY A 329 -19.97 -6.37 -11.01
C GLY A 329 -21.15 -6.01 -11.93
N ILE A 330 -21.98 -6.99 -12.30
CA ILE A 330 -23.18 -6.76 -13.13
C ILE A 330 -24.17 -5.88 -12.37
N ILE A 331 -24.42 -6.23 -11.12
CA ILE A 331 -25.32 -5.45 -10.25
C ILE A 331 -24.84 -4.01 -10.12
N THR A 332 -23.55 -3.79 -9.85
CA THR A 332 -22.99 -2.45 -9.66
C THR A 332 -23.14 -1.57 -10.89
N TYR A 333 -22.95 -2.11 -12.11
CA TYR A 333 -23.00 -1.32 -13.34
C TYR A 333 -24.40 -1.18 -13.96
N TYR A 334 -25.32 -2.11 -13.69
CA TYR A 334 -26.60 -2.20 -14.43
C TYR A 334 -27.85 -2.05 -13.55
N VAL A 335 -27.76 -2.18 -12.22
CA VAL A 335 -28.95 -2.02 -11.32
C VAL A 335 -29.46 -0.59 -11.26
N SER A 336 -28.64 0.40 -11.57
CA SER A 336 -29.04 1.81 -11.62
C SER A 336 -29.93 2.17 -12.83
N HIS A 337 -30.21 1.21 -13.72
CA HIS A 337 -31.16 1.40 -14.82
C HIS A 337 -32.54 0.89 -14.39
N PRO A 338 -33.60 1.78 -14.36
CA PRO A 338 -34.98 1.36 -14.19
C PRO A 338 -35.49 0.57 -15.39
#